data_adc7b70f58332a5abb36d47cbff9de5f
#
_entry.id   adc7b70f58332a5abb36d47cbff9de5f
#
_cell.length_a   1.000
_cell.length_b   1.000
_cell.length_c   1.000
_cell.angle_alpha   90.00
_cell.angle_beta   90.00
_cell.angle_gamma   90.00
#
_symmetry.space_group_name_H-M   'P 1'
#
loop_
_entity.id
_entity.type
_entity.pdbx_description
1 polymer ?
#
loop_
_entity_poly.entity_id
_entity_poly.type
_entity_poly.pdbx_seq_one_letter_code
_entity_poly.pdbx_strand_id
1 'polypeptide(L)'
;MPFQSPTLPSLPAPERLPEQHRQFVDWLRQVAPYIHKFRGQTFVVGIPGEMAATSGALNALIQDLSLLHSIGIHIVIVNGCRPQINEQLRLRGQAPQYHNGLRITDAVALECAKEAAGAIRYDMEAGFSQGLPNTPMANAGIR
;
A
#
# COMPACT_ATOMS: atom_id res chain seq x y z
N MET A 1 69.15 3.55 20.76
CA MET A 1 68.18 2.47 20.51
C MET A 1 67.11 3.02 19.56
N PRO A 2 66.98 2.53 18.31
CA PRO A 2 65.97 3.04 17.39
C PRO A 2 64.59 2.47 17.77
N PHE A 3 63.60 3.39 17.80
CA PHE A 3 62.22 3.12 18.11
C PHE A 3 61.61 2.34 16.93
N GLN A 4 61.26 1.06 17.13
CA GLN A 4 60.52 0.26 16.17
C GLN A 4 59.04 0.66 16.28
N SER A 5 58.50 1.28 15.25
CA SER A 5 57.06 1.54 15.14
C SER A 5 56.28 0.23 15.06
N PRO A 6 55.22 0.06 15.85
CA PRO A 6 54.41 -1.15 15.75
C PRO A 6 53.72 -1.25 14.39
N THR A 7 53.95 -2.35 13.70
CA THR A 7 53.22 -2.69 12.45
C THR A 7 51.78 -2.98 12.81
N LEU A 8 50.87 -2.12 12.40
CA LEU A 8 49.44 -2.36 12.49
C LEU A 8 49.09 -3.59 11.63
N PRO A 9 48.27 -4.52 12.15
CA PRO A 9 47.82 -5.65 11.37
C PRO A 9 47.05 -5.15 10.17
N SER A 10 47.36 -5.65 8.97
CA SER A 10 46.62 -5.34 7.74
C SER A 10 45.16 -5.76 7.91
N LEU A 11 44.26 -4.80 7.77
CA LEU A 11 42.81 -5.10 7.70
C LEU A 11 42.57 -6.12 6.59
N PRO A 12 41.75 -7.17 6.81
CA PRO A 12 41.39 -8.08 5.76
C PRO A 12 40.74 -7.31 4.60
N ALA A 13 41.08 -7.69 3.36
CA ALA A 13 40.52 -7.08 2.18
C ALA A 13 38.97 -7.14 2.28
N PRO A 14 38.27 -6.05 1.96
CA PRO A 14 36.82 -6.03 2.04
C PRO A 14 36.25 -7.18 1.19
N GLU A 15 35.59 -8.10 1.87
CA GLU A 15 34.92 -9.23 1.25
C GLU A 15 33.93 -8.66 0.23
N ARG A 16 34.03 -9.08 -1.05
CA ARG A 16 33.15 -8.58 -2.10
C ARG A 16 31.73 -9.01 -1.77
N LEU A 17 30.84 -8.03 -1.52
CA LEU A 17 29.42 -8.29 -1.30
C LEU A 17 28.87 -9.15 -2.44
N PRO A 18 28.03 -10.16 -2.14
CA PRO A 18 27.29 -10.92 -3.15
C PRO A 18 26.60 -10.00 -4.16
N GLU A 19 26.53 -10.41 -5.42
CA GLU A 19 25.96 -9.60 -6.51
C GLU A 19 24.55 -9.07 -6.19
N GLN A 20 23.72 -9.89 -5.54
CA GLN A 20 22.37 -9.51 -5.12
C GLN A 20 22.37 -8.33 -4.14
N HIS A 21 23.34 -8.28 -3.22
CA HIS A 21 23.45 -7.16 -2.27
C HIS A 21 23.92 -5.88 -2.95
N ARG A 22 24.80 -5.98 -3.95
CA ARG A 22 25.22 -4.83 -4.74
C ARG A 22 24.06 -4.25 -5.53
N GLN A 23 23.30 -5.11 -6.21
CA GLN A 23 22.12 -4.71 -6.97
C GLN A 23 21.08 -4.01 -6.08
N PHE A 24 20.82 -4.54 -4.88
CA PHE A 24 19.94 -3.90 -3.91
C PHE A 24 20.42 -2.50 -3.51
N VAL A 25 21.72 -2.34 -3.21
CA VAL A 25 22.29 -1.04 -2.87
C VAL A 25 22.19 -0.04 -4.02
N ASP A 26 22.38 -0.48 -5.26
CA ASP A 26 22.26 0.38 -6.43
C ASP A 26 20.80 0.80 -6.67
N TRP A 27 19.84 -0.08 -6.49
CA TRP A 27 18.42 0.28 -6.51
C TRP A 27 18.07 1.28 -5.42
N LEU A 28 18.56 1.06 -4.19
CA LEU A 28 18.31 1.98 -3.07
C LEU A 28 18.87 3.38 -3.37
N ARG A 29 20.07 3.46 -3.95
CA ARG A 29 20.68 4.74 -4.37
C ARG A 29 19.83 5.44 -5.44
N GLN A 30 19.25 4.70 -6.37
CA GLN A 30 18.35 5.26 -7.39
C GLN A 30 17.03 5.75 -6.80
N VAL A 31 16.49 5.07 -5.80
CA VAL A 31 15.21 5.41 -5.16
C VAL A 31 15.35 6.53 -4.13
N ALA A 32 16.50 6.64 -3.45
CA ALA A 32 16.73 7.60 -2.37
C ALA A 32 16.37 9.07 -2.72
N PRO A 33 16.67 9.62 -3.91
CA PRO A 33 16.26 10.98 -4.28
C PRO A 33 14.73 11.15 -4.33
N TYR A 34 14.00 10.12 -4.73
CA TYR A 34 12.53 10.15 -4.77
C TYR A 34 11.94 10.10 -3.35
N ILE A 35 12.52 9.29 -2.46
CA ILE A 35 12.14 9.27 -1.04
C ILE A 35 12.30 10.67 -0.44
N HIS A 36 13.44 11.31 -0.67
CA HIS A 36 13.69 12.66 -0.19
C HIS A 36 12.70 13.69 -0.77
N LYS A 37 12.41 13.60 -2.07
CA LYS A 37 11.50 14.51 -2.78
C LYS A 37 10.06 14.40 -2.29
N PHE A 38 9.58 13.18 -2.03
CA PHE A 38 8.16 12.93 -1.74
C PHE A 38 7.84 12.77 -0.25
N ARG A 39 8.84 12.70 0.61
CA ARG A 39 8.63 12.65 2.05
C ARG A 39 7.83 13.85 2.54
N GLY A 40 6.78 13.61 3.32
CA GLY A 40 5.87 14.62 3.81
C GLY A 40 4.83 15.11 2.79
N GLN A 41 4.86 14.59 1.55
CA GLN A 41 3.83 14.88 0.56
C GLN A 41 2.60 14.00 0.77
N THR A 42 1.44 14.46 0.26
CA THR A 42 0.21 13.68 0.29
C THR A 42 -0.09 13.13 -1.09
N PHE A 43 -0.22 11.81 -1.19
CA PHE A 43 -0.68 11.13 -2.40
C PHE A 43 -2.14 10.78 -2.27
N VAL A 44 -2.92 11.14 -3.29
CA VAL A 44 -4.31 10.71 -3.41
C VAL A 44 -4.36 9.53 -4.38
N VAL A 45 -4.78 8.37 -3.88
CA VAL A 45 -4.79 7.11 -4.62
C VAL A 45 -6.24 6.70 -4.90
N GLY A 46 -6.61 6.67 -6.18
CA GLY A 46 -7.92 6.18 -6.61
C GLY A 46 -7.91 4.67 -6.80
N ILE A 47 -8.79 3.96 -6.11
CA ILE A 47 -8.94 2.50 -6.22
C ILE A 47 -10.29 2.20 -6.87
N PRO A 48 -10.32 1.59 -8.08
CA PRO A 48 -11.57 1.20 -8.70
C PRO A 48 -12.25 0.07 -7.91
N GLY A 49 -13.59 0.05 -7.93
CA GLY A 49 -14.38 -0.95 -7.19
C GLY A 49 -14.09 -2.39 -7.61
N GLU A 50 -13.67 -2.60 -8.85
CA GLU A 50 -13.27 -3.89 -9.41
C GLU A 50 -12.03 -4.45 -8.71
N MET A 51 -11.07 -3.59 -8.40
CA MET A 51 -9.87 -3.97 -7.62
C MET A 51 -10.24 -4.32 -6.17
N ALA A 52 -11.14 -3.54 -5.57
CA ALA A 52 -11.63 -3.79 -4.22
C ALA A 52 -12.44 -5.12 -4.12
N ALA A 53 -12.99 -5.62 -5.23
CA ALA A 53 -13.65 -6.92 -5.27
C ALA A 53 -12.67 -8.11 -5.32
N THR A 54 -11.38 -7.88 -5.55
CA THR A 54 -10.35 -8.91 -5.70
C THR A 54 -9.41 -8.86 -4.49
N SER A 55 -9.64 -9.73 -3.50
CA SER A 55 -8.91 -9.71 -2.23
C SER A 55 -7.38 -9.75 -2.37
N GLY A 56 -6.85 -10.55 -3.29
CA GLY A 56 -5.41 -10.63 -3.52
C GLY A 56 -4.81 -9.32 -4.06
N ALA A 57 -5.48 -8.67 -5.02
CA ALA A 57 -5.04 -7.40 -5.58
C ALA A 57 -5.11 -6.25 -4.56
N LEU A 58 -6.18 -6.21 -3.77
CA LEU A 58 -6.35 -5.22 -2.71
C LEU A 58 -5.26 -5.36 -1.65
N ASN A 59 -4.98 -6.58 -1.19
CA ASN A 59 -3.95 -6.82 -0.19
C ASN A 59 -2.55 -6.44 -0.69
N ALA A 60 -2.19 -6.77 -1.93
CA ALA A 60 -0.92 -6.36 -2.52
C ALA A 60 -0.78 -4.83 -2.56
N LEU A 61 -1.83 -4.12 -3.01
CA LEU A 61 -1.84 -2.66 -3.02
C LEU A 61 -1.71 -2.07 -1.61
N ILE A 62 -2.41 -2.62 -0.61
CA ILE A 62 -2.32 -2.18 0.79
C ILE A 62 -0.88 -2.30 1.30
N GLN A 63 -0.17 -3.39 0.97
CA GLN A 63 1.23 -3.57 1.34
C GLN A 63 2.13 -2.51 0.70
N ASP A 64 1.94 -2.22 -0.60
CA ASP A 64 2.70 -1.18 -1.31
C ASP A 64 2.44 0.21 -0.72
N LEU A 65 1.18 0.53 -0.42
CA LEU A 65 0.80 1.81 0.21
C LEU A 65 1.35 1.92 1.64
N SER A 66 1.37 0.82 2.40
CA SER A 66 1.98 0.76 3.73
C SER A 66 3.48 1.03 3.66
N LEU A 67 4.17 0.50 2.64
CA LEU A 67 5.57 0.79 2.39
C LEU A 67 5.79 2.29 2.11
N LEU A 68 5.00 2.88 1.21
CA LEU A 68 5.06 4.32 0.91
C LEU A 68 4.81 5.17 2.16
N HIS A 69 3.85 4.78 2.98
CA HIS A 69 3.58 5.46 4.25
C HIS A 69 4.77 5.37 5.21
N SER A 70 5.43 4.22 5.29
CA SER A 70 6.59 3.99 6.17
C SER A 70 7.79 4.87 5.85
N ILE A 71 7.95 5.28 4.59
CA ILE A 71 9.00 6.22 4.16
C ILE A 71 8.59 7.69 4.28
N GLY A 72 7.43 7.98 4.86
CA GLY A 72 6.98 9.31 5.23
C GLY A 72 6.08 10.01 4.22
N ILE A 73 5.41 9.26 3.33
CA ILE A 73 4.38 9.79 2.42
C ILE A 73 3.01 9.66 3.11
N HIS A 74 2.20 10.72 3.09
CA HIS A 74 0.82 10.68 3.55
C HIS A 74 -0.07 10.12 2.45
N ILE A 75 -0.91 9.14 2.77
CA ILE A 75 -1.78 8.48 1.80
C ILE A 75 -3.24 8.83 2.08
N VAL A 76 -3.93 9.29 1.04
CA VAL A 76 -5.39 9.46 1.03
C VAL A 76 -5.96 8.51 -0.01
N ILE A 77 -6.86 7.62 0.40
CA ILE A 77 -7.48 6.64 -0.48
C ILE A 77 -8.88 7.08 -0.85
N VAL A 78 -9.19 7.03 -2.15
CA VAL A 78 -10.54 7.24 -2.68
C VAL A 78 -10.94 5.97 -3.42
N ASN A 79 -11.91 5.24 -2.91
CA ASN A 79 -12.34 3.98 -3.51
C ASN A 79 -13.72 4.08 -4.18
N GLY A 80 -13.87 3.37 -5.32
CA GLY A 80 -15.15 3.09 -5.93
C GLY A 80 -15.78 1.83 -5.35
N CYS A 81 -17.12 1.73 -5.45
CA CYS A 81 -17.87 0.57 -4.97
C CYS A 81 -19.01 0.16 -5.94
N ARG A 82 -18.91 0.54 -7.22
CA ARG A 82 -19.96 0.26 -8.23
C ARG A 82 -20.29 -1.24 -8.37
N PRO A 83 -19.31 -2.16 -8.52
CA PRO A 83 -19.61 -3.58 -8.63
C PRO A 83 -20.30 -4.13 -7.39
N GLN A 84 -19.85 -3.74 -6.21
CA GLN A 84 -20.40 -4.20 -4.93
C GLN A 84 -21.84 -3.72 -4.73
N ILE A 85 -22.16 -2.48 -5.09
CA ILE A 85 -23.53 -1.96 -5.07
C ILE A 85 -24.43 -2.76 -6.03
N ASN A 86 -23.93 -3.04 -7.25
CA ASN A 86 -24.69 -3.82 -8.23
C ASN A 86 -25.00 -5.23 -7.70
N GLU A 87 -24.03 -5.87 -7.06
CA GLU A 87 -24.22 -7.19 -6.48
C GLU A 87 -25.22 -7.15 -5.30
N GLN A 88 -25.14 -6.16 -4.43
CA GLN A 88 -26.10 -5.98 -3.35
C GLN A 88 -27.53 -5.76 -3.86
N LEU A 89 -27.70 -4.95 -4.92
CA LEU A 89 -29.01 -4.78 -5.57
C LEU A 89 -29.52 -6.08 -6.15
N ARG A 90 -28.65 -6.83 -6.85
CA ARG A 90 -29.00 -8.13 -7.43
C ARG A 90 -29.48 -9.12 -6.37
N LEU A 91 -28.78 -9.20 -5.22
CA LEU A 91 -29.16 -10.07 -4.10
C LEU A 91 -30.52 -9.69 -3.49
N ARG A 92 -30.93 -8.43 -3.62
CA ARG A 92 -32.25 -7.92 -3.20
C ARG A 92 -33.30 -8.00 -4.32
N GLY A 93 -33.01 -8.67 -5.44
CA GLY A 93 -33.91 -8.83 -6.57
C GLY A 93 -34.14 -7.55 -7.39
N GLN A 94 -33.26 -6.57 -7.28
CA GLN A 94 -33.35 -5.31 -8.01
C GLN A 94 -32.25 -5.18 -9.06
N ALA A 95 -32.59 -4.60 -10.22
CA ALA A 95 -31.62 -4.26 -11.25
C ALA A 95 -31.08 -2.83 -11.02
N PRO A 96 -29.78 -2.60 -11.19
CA PRO A 96 -29.20 -1.27 -11.09
C PRO A 96 -29.72 -0.40 -12.25
N GLN A 97 -30.16 0.79 -11.93
CA GLN A 97 -30.67 1.75 -12.92
C GLN A 97 -29.68 2.89 -13.12
N TYR A 98 -29.53 3.33 -14.38
CA TYR A 98 -28.62 4.39 -14.76
C TYR A 98 -29.31 5.38 -15.71
N HIS A 99 -28.97 6.65 -15.56
CA HIS A 99 -29.33 7.72 -16.49
C HIS A 99 -28.06 8.49 -16.88
N ASN A 100 -27.77 8.59 -18.17
CA ASN A 100 -26.54 9.22 -18.67
C ASN A 100 -25.25 8.75 -17.96
N GLY A 101 -25.12 7.45 -17.69
CA GLY A 101 -23.94 6.88 -17.02
C GLY A 101 -23.90 7.08 -15.49
N LEU A 102 -24.81 7.87 -14.92
CA LEU A 102 -24.95 8.06 -13.48
C LEU A 102 -26.01 7.10 -12.92
N ARG A 103 -25.74 6.54 -11.75
CA ARG A 103 -26.68 5.66 -11.05
C ARG A 103 -27.87 6.48 -10.56
N ILE A 104 -29.07 5.95 -10.81
CA ILE A 104 -30.26 6.40 -10.09
C ILE A 104 -30.20 5.77 -8.71
N THR A 105 -30.05 6.60 -7.68
CA THR A 105 -29.89 6.15 -6.30
C THR A 105 -31.18 6.41 -5.53
N ASP A 106 -32.10 5.45 -5.62
CA ASP A 106 -33.29 5.41 -4.78
C ASP A 106 -32.95 4.97 -3.33
N ALA A 107 -33.92 4.83 -2.47
CA ALA A 107 -33.72 4.47 -1.08
C ALA A 107 -32.99 3.12 -0.91
N VAL A 108 -33.34 2.13 -1.74
CA VAL A 108 -32.71 0.79 -1.68
C VAL A 108 -31.29 0.83 -2.21
N ALA A 109 -31.06 1.52 -3.31
CA ALA A 109 -29.72 1.69 -3.87
C ALA A 109 -28.82 2.49 -2.91
N LEU A 110 -29.37 3.44 -2.15
CA LEU A 110 -28.61 4.19 -1.12
C LEU A 110 -28.16 3.28 0.03
N GLU A 111 -29.04 2.41 0.52
CA GLU A 111 -28.65 1.44 1.57
C GLU A 111 -27.58 0.47 1.04
N CYS A 112 -27.75 -0.07 -0.17
CA CYS A 112 -26.70 -0.89 -0.80
C CYS A 112 -25.36 -0.15 -0.94
N ALA A 113 -25.40 1.14 -1.25
CA ALA A 113 -24.17 1.95 -1.37
C ALA A 113 -23.47 2.15 -0.03
N LYS A 114 -24.23 2.39 1.05
CA LYS A 114 -23.68 2.51 2.41
C LYS A 114 -23.04 1.19 2.87
N GLU A 115 -23.71 0.07 2.66
CA GLU A 115 -23.21 -1.25 3.01
C GLU A 115 -21.94 -1.59 2.23
N ALA A 116 -21.96 -1.39 0.90
CA ALA A 116 -20.80 -1.66 0.05
C ALA A 116 -19.59 -0.77 0.42
N ALA A 117 -19.81 0.52 0.62
CA ALA A 117 -18.74 1.45 1.02
C ALA A 117 -18.18 1.12 2.42
N GLY A 118 -19.07 0.76 3.36
CA GLY A 118 -18.67 0.36 4.71
C GLY A 118 -17.83 -0.92 4.72
N ALA A 119 -18.24 -1.94 3.95
CA ALA A 119 -17.50 -3.19 3.83
C ALA A 119 -16.09 -2.98 3.26
N ILE A 120 -15.97 -2.26 2.13
CA ILE A 120 -14.66 -1.96 1.52
C ILE A 120 -13.76 -1.18 2.49
N ARG A 121 -14.31 -0.18 3.16
CA ARG A 121 -13.57 0.61 4.15
C ARG A 121 -13.04 -0.30 5.27
N TYR A 122 -13.88 -1.18 5.79
CA TYR A 122 -13.51 -2.10 6.85
C TYR A 122 -12.41 -3.06 6.40
N ASP A 123 -12.49 -3.61 5.20
CA ASP A 123 -11.46 -4.49 4.62
C ASP A 123 -10.12 -3.76 4.46
N MET A 124 -10.14 -2.51 4.01
CA MET A 124 -8.94 -1.67 3.91
C MET A 124 -8.34 -1.39 5.29
N GLU A 125 -9.15 -0.95 6.27
CA GLU A 125 -8.70 -0.68 7.63
C GLU A 125 -8.09 -1.94 8.28
N ALA A 126 -8.72 -3.10 8.09
CA ALA A 126 -8.21 -4.38 8.56
C ALA A 126 -6.87 -4.72 7.91
N GLY A 127 -6.74 -4.53 6.58
CA GLY A 127 -5.50 -4.77 5.86
C GLY A 127 -4.35 -3.88 6.33
N PHE A 128 -4.59 -2.58 6.49
CA PHE A 128 -3.58 -1.65 7.02
C PHE A 128 -3.20 -1.95 8.48
N SER A 129 -4.14 -2.46 9.29
CA SER A 129 -3.87 -2.83 10.68
C SER A 129 -2.92 -4.01 10.81
N GLN A 130 -2.85 -4.89 9.80
CA GLN A 130 -1.94 -6.03 9.80
C GLN A 130 -0.48 -5.63 9.56
N GLY A 131 -0.25 -4.45 8.97
CA GLY A 131 1.09 -3.97 8.63
C GLY A 131 1.76 -4.79 7.52
N LEU A 132 3.08 -4.62 7.38
CA LEU A 132 3.87 -5.35 6.38
C LEU A 132 4.23 -6.74 6.92
N PRO A 133 3.77 -7.84 6.29
CA PRO A 133 4.09 -9.18 6.73
C PRO A 133 5.61 -9.44 6.72
N ASN A 134 6.09 -10.26 7.64
CA ASN A 134 7.51 -10.63 7.77
C ASN A 134 8.49 -9.46 7.99
N THR A 135 8.01 -8.35 8.51
CA THR A 135 8.84 -7.19 8.88
C THR A 135 8.64 -6.86 10.35
N PRO A 136 9.55 -6.07 10.98
CA PRO A 136 9.33 -5.54 12.32
C PRO A 136 8.06 -4.67 12.45
N MET A 137 7.48 -4.26 11.32
CA MET A 137 6.22 -3.51 11.26
C MET A 137 4.98 -4.43 11.15
N ALA A 138 5.15 -5.74 11.12
CA ALA A 138 4.03 -6.67 11.20
C ALA A 138 3.29 -6.44 12.52
N ASN A 139 1.96 -6.24 12.45
CA ASN A 139 1.10 -5.91 13.59
C ASN A 139 1.41 -4.57 14.30
N ALA A 140 2.22 -3.70 13.71
CA ALA A 140 2.54 -2.39 14.29
C ALA A 140 1.38 -1.38 14.22
N GLY A 141 0.28 -1.74 13.58
CA GLY A 141 -0.95 -0.95 13.47
C GLY A 141 -0.70 0.45 12.90
N ILE A 142 -1.05 0.67 11.64
CA ILE A 142 -1.15 2.03 11.11
C ILE A 142 -2.45 2.62 11.68
N ARG A 143 -2.32 3.60 12.57
CA ARG A 143 -3.46 4.35 13.14
C ARG A 143 -3.68 5.62 12.35
#